data_70d4d8051c251028976486bb6703fe60
#
_entry.id   70d4d8051c251028976486bb6703fe60
#
_cell.length_a   1.000
_cell.length_b   1.000
_cell.length_c   1.000
_cell.angle_alpha   90.00
_cell.angle_beta   90.00
_cell.angle_gamma   90.00
#
_symmetry.space_group_name_H-M   'P 1'
#
loop_
_entity.id
_entity.type
_entity.pdbx_description
1 polymer ?
#
loop_
_entity_poly.entity_id
_entity_poly.type
_entity_poly.pdbx_seq_one_letter_code
_entity_poly.pdbx_strand_id
1 'polypeptide(L)'
;NSLVSLSIAPHAIYTCDRKLYEECYRFAKDNDLIFHTHLSETQKEVEDSVKENGLRPVEYLNSLGVLDNKTLLAHCVHLSEKEAEILSQTRSTLVHNPCSNMKLASGVFDSRQAKKYNCNIALGTDGNSSNNNLSMIEEMKIASLLAKVHYLDSEEGNSNQVFQWATKNGAEAVGINAGEIKEGKLADIVFVNLNDEKMIPNYNTISNLIYSADTKCIDSVMCNGKFLMKHQYVEGEEEIIEIAQRYK
;
A
#
# COMPACT_ATOMS: atom_id res chain seq x y z
N ASN A 1 -13.50 18.17 -8.82
CA ASN A 1 -13.32 18.00 -7.39
C ASN A 1 -11.84 17.75 -7.11
N SER A 2 -11.17 18.65 -6.42
CA SER A 2 -9.71 18.58 -6.16
C SER A 2 -9.30 17.46 -5.19
N LEU A 3 -10.28 16.78 -4.58
CA LEU A 3 -10.05 15.67 -3.63
C LEU A 3 -10.14 14.29 -4.29
N VAL A 4 -10.45 14.23 -5.58
CA VAL A 4 -10.57 12.96 -6.32
C VAL A 4 -9.61 13.00 -7.48
N SER A 5 -8.74 12.01 -7.56
CA SER A 5 -7.85 11.76 -8.69
C SER A 5 -8.11 10.36 -9.27
N LEU A 6 -7.60 10.13 -10.47
CA LEU A 6 -7.73 8.86 -11.17
C LEU A 6 -6.38 8.17 -11.29
N SER A 7 -6.41 6.86 -11.38
CA SER A 7 -5.28 6.04 -11.80
C SER A 7 -5.69 5.14 -12.97
N ILE A 8 -4.74 4.74 -13.78
CA ILE A 8 -4.91 3.73 -14.82
C ILE A 8 -4.34 2.42 -14.29
N ALA A 9 -5.18 1.40 -14.19
CA ALA A 9 -4.87 0.18 -13.46
C ALA A 9 -5.08 -1.09 -14.30
N PRO A 10 -4.20 -1.42 -15.28
CA PRO A 10 -4.22 -2.74 -15.88
C PRO A 10 -3.91 -3.79 -14.79
N HIS A 11 -4.68 -4.88 -14.79
CA HIS A 11 -4.69 -5.82 -13.66
C HIS A 11 -3.31 -6.43 -13.40
N ALA A 12 -2.81 -7.26 -14.29
CA ALA A 12 -1.53 -7.96 -14.15
C ALA A 12 -1.01 -8.45 -15.52
N ILE A 13 0.27 -8.76 -15.61
CA ILE A 13 0.93 -9.19 -16.86
C ILE A 13 0.38 -10.50 -17.43
N TYR A 14 -0.27 -11.33 -16.62
CA TYR A 14 -0.89 -12.59 -17.05
C TYR A 14 -2.37 -12.46 -17.45
N THR A 15 -2.97 -11.27 -17.30
CA THR A 15 -4.36 -10.98 -17.71
C THR A 15 -4.46 -9.87 -18.74
N CYS A 16 -3.41 -9.07 -18.89
CA CYS A 16 -3.34 -7.94 -19.81
C CYS A 16 -2.18 -8.15 -20.78
N ASP A 17 -2.43 -8.04 -22.06
CA ASP A 17 -1.41 -8.19 -23.07
C ASP A 17 -0.47 -6.98 -23.15
N ARG A 18 0.62 -7.13 -23.88
CA ARG A 18 1.61 -6.09 -24.11
C ARG A 18 1.01 -4.77 -24.62
N LYS A 19 0.11 -4.88 -25.61
CA LYS A 19 -0.50 -3.72 -26.25
C LYS A 19 -1.33 -2.91 -25.27
N LEU A 20 -2.13 -3.58 -24.43
CA LEU A 20 -2.94 -2.94 -23.41
C LEU A 20 -2.04 -2.23 -22.36
N TYR A 21 -0.94 -2.86 -21.92
CA TYR A 21 0.02 -2.22 -21.00
C TYR A 21 0.61 -0.95 -21.59
N GLU A 22 1.09 -1.00 -22.85
CA GLU A 22 1.68 0.15 -23.54
C GLU A 22 0.64 1.28 -23.76
N GLU A 23 -0.60 0.95 -24.10
CA GLU A 23 -1.68 1.93 -24.27
C GLU A 23 -2.11 2.57 -22.95
N CYS A 24 -2.32 1.76 -21.89
CA CYS A 24 -2.65 2.20 -20.56
C CYS A 24 -1.56 3.12 -19.99
N TYR A 25 -0.31 2.70 -20.13
CA TYR A 25 0.82 3.48 -19.65
C TYR A 25 0.96 4.82 -20.37
N ARG A 26 0.85 4.83 -21.71
CA ARG A 26 0.88 6.08 -22.50
C ARG A 26 -0.24 7.01 -22.07
N PHE A 27 -1.45 6.51 -21.91
CA PHE A 27 -2.58 7.30 -21.43
C PHE A 27 -2.33 7.91 -20.05
N ALA A 28 -1.81 7.10 -19.11
CA ALA A 28 -1.46 7.58 -17.78
C ALA A 28 -0.41 8.70 -17.83
N LYS A 29 0.64 8.52 -18.62
CA LYS A 29 1.73 9.47 -18.80
C LYS A 29 1.27 10.78 -19.43
N ASP A 30 0.48 10.71 -20.51
CA ASP A 30 -0.02 11.87 -21.26
C ASP A 30 -1.00 12.71 -20.42
N ASN A 31 -1.64 12.13 -19.41
CA ASN A 31 -2.61 12.80 -18.54
C ASN A 31 -2.11 13.02 -17.10
N ASP A 32 -0.81 12.81 -16.82
CA ASP A 32 -0.18 12.89 -15.47
C ASP A 32 -0.93 12.07 -14.42
N LEU A 33 -1.40 10.87 -14.81
CA LEU A 33 -2.09 9.94 -13.92
C LEU A 33 -1.12 8.89 -13.36
N ILE A 34 -1.46 8.34 -12.21
CA ILE A 34 -0.76 7.18 -11.64
C ILE A 34 -1.04 5.96 -12.51
N PHE A 35 0.01 5.19 -12.80
CA PHE A 35 -0.09 3.86 -13.35
C PHE A 35 -0.02 2.83 -12.22
N HIS A 36 -0.96 1.89 -12.15
CA HIS A 36 -1.07 0.95 -11.05
C HIS A 36 -1.29 -0.47 -11.57
N THR A 37 -0.53 -1.45 -11.07
CA THR A 37 -0.67 -2.85 -11.48
C THR A 37 -0.22 -3.80 -10.37
N HIS A 38 -0.69 -5.05 -10.38
CA HIS A 38 -0.14 -6.14 -9.57
C HIS A 38 1.14 -6.65 -10.20
N LEU A 39 2.12 -7.00 -9.39
CA LEU A 39 3.44 -7.43 -9.89
C LEU A 39 4.12 -8.41 -8.95
N SER A 40 4.58 -9.52 -9.52
CA SER A 40 5.38 -10.53 -8.81
C SER A 40 4.73 -10.98 -7.50
N GLU A 41 3.40 -11.13 -7.51
CA GLU A 41 2.65 -11.54 -6.32
C GLU A 41 2.95 -12.99 -5.95
N THR A 42 2.95 -13.89 -6.95
CA THR A 42 3.15 -15.32 -6.74
C THR A 42 4.35 -15.85 -7.49
N GLN A 43 4.94 -16.92 -6.97
CA GLN A 43 6.02 -17.63 -7.66
C GLN A 43 5.57 -18.14 -9.04
N LYS A 44 4.30 -18.55 -9.16
CA LYS A 44 3.72 -18.99 -10.44
C LYS A 44 3.71 -17.87 -11.48
N GLU A 45 3.34 -16.64 -11.11
CA GLU A 45 3.40 -15.49 -12.01
C GLU A 45 4.82 -15.30 -12.57
N VAL A 46 5.83 -15.40 -11.71
CA VAL A 46 7.24 -15.27 -12.12
C VAL A 46 7.64 -16.37 -13.10
N GLU A 47 7.28 -17.62 -12.81
CA GLU A 47 7.59 -18.78 -13.67
C GLU A 47 6.88 -18.67 -15.03
N ASP A 48 5.61 -18.32 -15.03
CA ASP A 48 4.83 -18.12 -16.25
C ASP A 48 5.40 -16.96 -17.10
N SER A 49 5.78 -15.84 -16.49
CA SER A 49 6.42 -14.72 -17.20
C SER A 49 7.73 -15.11 -17.85
N VAL A 50 8.58 -15.84 -17.14
CA VAL A 50 9.85 -16.35 -17.71
C VAL A 50 9.60 -17.31 -18.87
N LYS A 51 8.61 -18.18 -18.74
CA LYS A 51 8.26 -19.15 -19.78
C LYS A 51 7.67 -18.48 -21.04
N GLU A 52 6.82 -17.48 -20.87
CA GLU A 52 6.06 -16.86 -21.98
C GLU A 52 6.85 -15.70 -22.61
N ASN A 53 7.53 -14.89 -21.79
CA ASN A 53 8.17 -13.65 -22.22
C ASN A 53 9.73 -13.76 -22.22
N GLY A 54 10.30 -14.84 -21.65
CA GLY A 54 11.75 -14.97 -21.48
C GLY A 54 12.32 -14.05 -20.40
N LEU A 55 11.51 -13.34 -19.65
CA LEU A 55 11.86 -12.30 -18.70
C LEU A 55 11.04 -12.45 -17.41
N ARG A 56 11.61 -12.08 -16.27
CA ARG A 56 10.88 -11.94 -15.02
C ARG A 56 9.95 -10.73 -15.07
N PRO A 57 8.89 -10.65 -14.21
CA PRO A 57 7.86 -9.63 -14.33
C PRO A 57 8.35 -8.17 -14.40
N VAL A 58 9.28 -7.77 -13.52
CA VAL A 58 9.84 -6.40 -13.56
C VAL A 58 10.69 -6.19 -14.82
N GLU A 59 11.51 -7.17 -15.20
CA GLU A 59 12.31 -7.10 -16.42
C GLU A 59 11.40 -6.96 -17.66
N TYR A 60 10.28 -7.67 -17.68
CA TYR A 60 9.29 -7.57 -18.74
C TYR A 60 8.67 -6.17 -18.80
N LEU A 61 8.14 -5.64 -17.69
CA LEU A 61 7.58 -4.29 -17.66
C LEU A 61 8.64 -3.22 -18.01
N ASN A 62 9.88 -3.40 -17.56
CA ASN A 62 10.97 -2.50 -17.91
C ASN A 62 11.26 -2.54 -19.42
N SER A 63 11.20 -3.71 -20.06
CA SER A 63 11.38 -3.85 -21.51
C SER A 63 10.27 -3.18 -22.34
N LEU A 64 9.08 -3.00 -21.74
CA LEU A 64 7.96 -2.25 -22.34
C LEU A 64 8.10 -0.73 -22.14
N GLY A 65 9.04 -0.27 -21.30
CA GLY A 65 9.22 1.14 -20.95
C GLY A 65 8.09 1.71 -20.09
N VAL A 66 7.42 0.87 -19.28
CA VAL A 66 6.23 1.27 -18.49
C VAL A 66 6.52 1.53 -17.00
N LEU A 67 7.80 1.74 -16.63
CA LEU A 67 8.23 1.98 -15.26
C LEU A 67 8.82 3.38 -15.02
N ASP A 68 8.85 4.26 -16.01
CA ASP A 68 9.48 5.60 -15.91
C ASP A 68 8.53 6.71 -15.38
N ASN A 69 7.29 6.38 -15.10
CA ASN A 69 6.29 7.27 -14.51
C ASN A 69 6.04 6.93 -13.03
N LYS A 70 5.20 7.70 -12.36
CA LYS A 70 4.66 7.36 -11.04
C LYS A 70 3.85 6.06 -11.13
N THR A 71 4.43 4.98 -10.66
CA THR A 71 3.85 3.64 -10.78
C THR A 71 3.69 3.00 -9.42
N LEU A 72 2.49 2.49 -9.14
CA LEU A 72 2.22 1.68 -7.96
C LEU A 72 2.26 0.20 -8.35
N LEU A 73 3.15 -0.55 -7.71
CA LEU A 73 3.36 -1.98 -7.94
C LEU A 73 2.88 -2.75 -6.72
N ALA A 74 1.67 -3.31 -6.81
CA ALA A 74 1.09 -4.07 -5.71
C ALA A 74 1.79 -5.42 -5.53
N HIS A 75 1.92 -5.84 -4.28
CA HIS A 75 2.53 -7.08 -3.78
C HIS A 75 4.06 -7.10 -3.84
N CYS A 76 4.68 -7.22 -4.99
CA CYS A 76 6.15 -7.31 -5.17
C CYS A 76 6.82 -8.35 -4.25
N VAL A 77 6.17 -9.50 -4.05
CA VAL A 77 6.61 -10.55 -3.11
C VAL A 77 7.85 -11.28 -3.63
N HIS A 78 7.86 -11.63 -4.92
CA HIS A 78 8.88 -12.49 -5.52
C HIS A 78 9.85 -11.72 -6.41
N LEU A 79 10.47 -10.65 -5.88
CA LEU A 79 11.49 -9.88 -6.58
C LEU A 79 12.88 -10.55 -6.48
N SER A 80 13.63 -10.55 -7.56
CA SER A 80 15.08 -10.81 -7.54
C SER A 80 15.85 -9.53 -7.18
N GLU A 81 17.15 -9.68 -6.79
CA GLU A 81 18.01 -8.51 -6.55
C GLU A 81 18.12 -7.61 -7.79
N LYS A 82 18.23 -8.19 -8.98
CA LYS A 82 18.26 -7.46 -10.25
C LYS A 82 16.99 -6.65 -10.50
N GLU A 83 15.84 -7.22 -10.17
CA GLU A 83 14.56 -6.51 -10.30
C GLU A 83 14.43 -5.35 -9.30
N ALA A 84 14.87 -5.55 -8.05
CA ALA A 84 14.93 -4.47 -7.07
C ALA A 84 15.89 -3.35 -7.50
N GLU A 85 17.03 -3.69 -8.11
CA GLU A 85 17.95 -2.71 -8.69
C GLU A 85 17.30 -1.92 -9.83
N ILE A 86 16.58 -2.57 -10.75
CA ILE A 86 15.83 -1.90 -11.81
C ILE A 86 14.81 -0.92 -11.19
N LEU A 87 14.01 -1.38 -10.23
CA LEU A 87 12.98 -0.56 -9.58
C LEU A 87 13.56 0.65 -8.84
N SER A 88 14.76 0.51 -8.26
CA SER A 88 15.46 1.61 -7.58
C SER A 88 15.80 2.79 -8.50
N GLN A 89 15.88 2.56 -9.80
CA GLN A 89 16.17 3.56 -10.83
C GLN A 89 14.91 4.18 -11.44
N THR A 90 13.74 3.74 -10.99
CA THR A 90 12.43 4.20 -11.46
C THR A 90 11.73 5.09 -10.42
N ARG A 91 10.56 5.60 -10.76
CA ARG A 91 9.68 6.34 -9.84
C ARG A 91 8.60 5.44 -9.24
N SER A 92 8.80 4.12 -9.30
CA SER A 92 7.85 3.14 -8.81
C SER A 92 7.85 3.05 -7.29
N THR A 93 6.68 2.79 -6.71
CA THR A 93 6.52 2.47 -5.30
C THR A 93 6.06 1.02 -5.17
N LEU A 94 6.72 0.27 -4.31
CA LEU A 94 6.34 -1.09 -3.93
C LEU A 94 5.24 -1.01 -2.87
N VAL A 95 4.04 -1.48 -3.20
CA VAL A 95 2.91 -1.47 -2.26
C VAL A 95 2.82 -2.84 -1.60
N HIS A 96 3.26 -2.91 -0.35
CA HIS A 96 3.17 -4.13 0.45
C HIS A 96 1.76 -4.33 0.99
N ASN A 97 1.16 -5.50 0.73
CA ASN A 97 -0.19 -5.89 1.10
C ASN A 97 -0.15 -7.11 2.05
N PRO A 98 0.33 -6.98 3.29
CA PRO A 98 0.68 -8.12 4.12
C PRO A 98 -0.50 -9.05 4.42
N CYS A 99 -1.67 -8.53 4.77
CA CYS A 99 -2.84 -9.37 5.06
C CYS A 99 -3.30 -10.16 3.83
N SER A 100 -3.36 -9.51 2.66
CA SER A 100 -3.71 -10.20 1.41
C SER A 100 -2.68 -11.27 1.05
N ASN A 101 -1.38 -10.94 1.07
CA ASN A 101 -0.31 -11.89 0.77
C ASN A 101 -0.35 -13.12 1.67
N MET A 102 -0.64 -12.94 2.96
CA MET A 102 -0.79 -14.04 3.91
C MET A 102 -2.05 -14.86 3.67
N LYS A 103 -3.20 -14.19 3.46
CA LYS A 103 -4.48 -14.86 3.23
C LYS A 103 -4.46 -15.72 1.97
N LEU A 104 -3.83 -15.22 0.90
CA LEU A 104 -3.73 -15.91 -0.38
C LEU A 104 -2.50 -16.82 -0.49
N ALA A 105 -1.68 -16.89 0.57
CA ALA A 105 -0.44 -17.64 0.61
C ALA A 105 0.54 -17.27 -0.51
N SER A 106 0.55 -15.99 -0.92
CA SER A 106 1.41 -15.48 -1.98
C SER A 106 2.89 -15.46 -1.58
N GLY A 107 3.18 -15.30 -0.29
CA GLY A 107 4.54 -15.29 0.27
C GLY A 107 4.80 -14.09 1.18
N VAL A 108 6.08 -13.85 1.50
CA VAL A 108 6.53 -12.75 2.36
C VAL A 108 7.30 -11.73 1.54
N PHE A 109 6.88 -10.47 1.61
CA PHE A 109 7.57 -9.36 0.96
C PHE A 109 8.95 -9.12 1.58
N ASP A 110 9.99 -9.04 0.76
CA ASP A 110 11.37 -8.79 1.21
C ASP A 110 11.64 -7.30 1.43
N SER A 111 11.30 -6.81 2.63
CA SER A 111 11.55 -5.41 3.01
C SER A 111 13.04 -5.07 3.12
N ARG A 112 13.93 -6.03 3.44
CA ARG A 112 15.38 -5.79 3.50
C ARG A 112 15.94 -5.54 2.11
N GLN A 113 15.53 -6.35 1.13
CA GLN A 113 15.93 -6.16 -0.26
C GLN A 113 15.44 -4.79 -0.77
N ALA A 114 14.17 -4.46 -0.58
CA ALA A 114 13.62 -3.19 -1.00
C ALA A 114 14.37 -1.99 -0.37
N LYS A 115 14.70 -2.05 0.92
CA LYS A 115 15.50 -1.02 1.61
C LYS A 115 16.95 -0.98 1.12
N LYS A 116 17.59 -2.12 0.88
CA LYS A 116 18.96 -2.20 0.33
C LYS A 116 19.10 -1.40 -0.97
N TYR A 117 18.07 -1.44 -1.81
CA TYR A 117 18.03 -0.73 -3.08
C TYR A 117 17.33 0.64 -3.02
N ASN A 118 16.96 1.12 -1.81
CA ASN A 118 16.26 2.40 -1.61
C ASN A 118 14.93 2.52 -2.39
N CYS A 119 14.24 1.42 -2.61
CA CYS A 119 12.91 1.45 -3.18
C CYS A 119 11.93 2.11 -2.20
N ASN A 120 11.00 2.95 -2.69
CA ASN A 120 9.93 3.44 -1.85
C ASN A 120 8.97 2.29 -1.52
N ILE A 121 8.63 2.12 -0.24
CA ILE A 121 7.69 1.11 0.25
C ILE A 121 6.49 1.83 0.83
N ALA A 122 5.30 1.47 0.38
CA ALA A 122 4.02 1.88 0.99
C ALA A 122 3.23 0.65 1.43
N LEU A 123 2.22 0.84 2.27
CA LEU A 123 1.26 -0.20 2.65
C LEU A 123 -0.05 -0.03 1.90
N GLY A 124 -0.69 -1.15 1.58
CA GLY A 124 -2.02 -1.22 1.02
C GLY A 124 -2.81 -2.38 1.61
N THR A 125 -4.12 -2.25 1.64
CA THR A 125 -5.02 -3.29 2.16
C THR A 125 -5.38 -4.34 1.12
N ASP A 126 -5.14 -4.04 -0.18
CA ASP A 126 -5.76 -4.78 -1.27
C ASP A 126 -7.30 -4.71 -1.22
N GLY A 127 -8.00 -5.44 -2.06
CA GLY A 127 -9.46 -5.47 -2.10
C GLY A 127 -10.09 -6.35 -1.01
N ASN A 128 -11.37 -6.13 -0.73
CA ASN A 128 -12.12 -6.89 0.28
C ASN A 128 -12.17 -8.40 -0.01
N SER A 129 -12.13 -8.83 -1.26
CA SER A 129 -12.11 -10.26 -1.60
C SER A 129 -10.81 -10.93 -1.17
N SER A 130 -9.70 -10.21 -1.21
CA SER A 130 -8.36 -10.71 -0.88
C SER A 130 -8.01 -10.52 0.60
N ASN A 131 -8.60 -9.54 1.27
CA ASN A 131 -8.28 -9.20 2.66
C ASN A 131 -9.46 -9.38 3.63
N ASN A 132 -10.71 -9.11 3.23
CA ASN A 132 -11.93 -9.00 4.04
C ASN A 132 -11.97 -7.75 4.97
N ASN A 133 -10.89 -7.02 5.10
CA ASN A 133 -10.70 -5.90 5.99
C ASN A 133 -9.96 -4.76 5.26
N LEU A 134 -10.28 -3.52 5.56
CA LEU A 134 -9.60 -2.34 5.01
C LEU A 134 -8.95 -1.50 6.12
N SER A 135 -8.42 -2.17 7.16
CA SER A 135 -7.80 -1.52 8.30
C SER A 135 -6.29 -1.32 8.12
N MET A 136 -5.86 -0.10 7.88
CA MET A 136 -4.43 0.24 7.83
C MET A 136 -3.71 0.00 9.18
N ILE A 137 -4.43 0.04 10.32
CA ILE A 137 -3.84 -0.30 11.62
C ILE A 137 -3.45 -1.77 11.64
N GLU A 138 -4.31 -2.64 11.11
CA GLU A 138 -4.02 -4.08 11.02
C GLU A 138 -2.89 -4.35 10.04
N GLU A 139 -2.88 -3.70 8.86
CA GLU A 139 -1.78 -3.83 7.90
C GLU A 139 -0.43 -3.44 8.51
N MET A 140 -0.35 -2.33 9.24
CA MET A 140 0.87 -1.92 9.92
C MET A 140 1.34 -2.97 10.93
N LYS A 141 0.44 -3.51 11.74
CA LYS A 141 0.74 -4.56 12.74
C LYS A 141 1.26 -5.81 12.07
N ILE A 142 0.55 -6.31 11.08
CA ILE A 142 0.91 -7.54 10.37
C ILE A 142 2.23 -7.36 9.61
N ALA A 143 2.42 -6.25 8.89
CA ALA A 143 3.69 -5.94 8.22
C ALA A 143 4.88 -6.00 9.19
N SER A 144 4.73 -5.39 10.37
CA SER A 144 5.78 -5.38 11.39
C SER A 144 6.07 -6.78 11.93
N LEU A 145 5.04 -7.51 12.37
CA LEU A 145 5.21 -8.82 13.00
C LEU A 145 5.73 -9.86 12.00
N LEU A 146 5.23 -9.83 10.75
CA LEU A 146 5.66 -10.74 9.71
C LEU A 146 7.13 -10.54 9.35
N ALA A 147 7.58 -9.29 9.21
CA ALA A 147 8.98 -8.99 8.95
C ALA A 147 9.90 -9.51 10.06
N LYS A 148 9.55 -9.27 11.35
CA LYS A 148 10.34 -9.76 12.50
C LYS A 148 10.48 -11.29 12.51
N VAL A 149 9.39 -11.99 12.29
CA VAL A 149 9.39 -13.47 12.28
C VAL A 149 10.16 -14.00 11.05
N HIS A 150 9.96 -13.38 9.88
CA HIS A 150 10.63 -13.80 8.66
C HIS A 150 12.15 -13.69 8.74
N TYR A 151 12.64 -12.58 9.29
CA TYR A 151 14.09 -12.34 9.39
C TYR A 151 14.72 -12.79 10.71
N LEU A 152 13.91 -13.28 11.68
CA LEU A 152 14.35 -13.57 13.06
C LEU A 152 15.10 -12.38 13.70
N ASP A 153 14.57 -11.17 13.48
CA ASP A 153 15.18 -9.90 13.88
C ASP A 153 14.10 -8.95 14.43
N SER A 154 14.18 -8.60 15.70
CA SER A 154 13.20 -7.74 16.39
C SER A 154 13.21 -6.29 15.91
N GLU A 155 14.28 -5.84 15.24
CA GLU A 155 14.40 -4.48 14.73
C GLU A 155 13.85 -4.32 13.31
N GLU A 156 13.64 -5.42 12.59
CA GLU A 156 13.11 -5.38 11.24
C GLU A 156 11.62 -5.03 11.24
N GLY A 157 11.19 -4.16 10.33
CA GLY A 157 9.80 -3.68 10.29
C GLY A 157 9.37 -3.02 11.60
N ASN A 158 10.25 -2.26 12.27
CA ASN A 158 9.91 -1.61 13.53
C ASN A 158 8.75 -0.60 13.36
N SER A 159 8.14 -0.20 14.48
CA SER A 159 6.93 0.63 14.47
C SER A 159 7.07 1.92 13.67
N ASN A 160 8.22 2.60 13.75
CA ASN A 160 8.46 3.82 13.00
C ASN A 160 8.53 3.57 11.48
N GLN A 161 9.14 2.47 11.06
CA GLN A 161 9.23 2.11 9.64
C GLN A 161 7.85 1.85 9.05
N VAL A 162 7.05 0.96 9.64
CA VAL A 162 5.73 0.62 9.12
C VAL A 162 4.75 1.80 9.20
N PHE A 163 4.90 2.67 10.20
CA PHE A 163 4.15 3.91 10.29
C PHE A 163 4.46 4.85 9.12
N GLN A 164 5.74 4.99 8.74
CA GLN A 164 6.13 5.76 7.56
C GLN A 164 5.59 5.16 6.27
N TRP A 165 5.61 3.83 6.12
CA TRP A 165 5.04 3.15 4.95
C TRP A 165 3.54 3.43 4.79
N ALA A 166 2.80 3.51 5.91
CA ALA A 166 1.36 3.77 5.93
C ALA A 166 0.99 5.26 5.80
N THR A 167 1.95 6.19 5.95
CA THR A 167 1.68 7.64 5.99
C THR A 167 2.48 8.39 4.93
N LYS A 168 3.69 8.81 5.27
CA LYS A 168 4.54 9.64 4.42
C LYS A 168 4.83 8.99 3.06
N ASN A 169 5.25 7.73 3.09
CA ASN A 169 5.61 7.01 1.87
C ASN A 169 4.38 6.77 0.97
N GLY A 170 3.22 6.48 1.58
CA GLY A 170 1.95 6.37 0.85
C GLY A 170 1.55 7.68 0.18
N ALA A 171 1.66 8.81 0.88
CA ALA A 171 1.38 10.12 0.32
C ALA A 171 2.34 10.46 -0.85
N GLU A 172 3.63 10.14 -0.71
CA GLU A 172 4.62 10.30 -1.77
C GLU A 172 4.31 9.42 -2.98
N ALA A 173 3.91 8.16 -2.74
CA ALA A 173 3.54 7.20 -3.78
C ALA A 173 2.41 7.71 -4.68
N VAL A 174 1.39 8.33 -4.11
CA VAL A 174 0.26 8.91 -4.86
C VAL A 174 0.48 10.38 -5.25
N GLY A 175 1.62 10.96 -4.89
CA GLY A 175 2.00 12.31 -5.28
C GLY A 175 1.20 13.42 -4.62
N ILE A 176 0.62 13.18 -3.43
CA ILE A 176 -0.12 14.19 -2.66
C ILE A 176 0.78 14.86 -1.61
N ASN A 177 0.56 16.13 -1.38
CA ASN A 177 1.31 16.90 -0.38
C ASN A 177 0.77 16.68 1.04
N ALA A 178 0.77 15.42 1.51
CA ALA A 178 0.24 14.95 2.79
C ALA A 178 1.26 14.04 3.52
N GLY A 179 0.80 13.23 4.47
CA GLY A 179 1.57 12.18 5.15
C GLY A 179 2.43 12.68 6.33
N GLU A 180 2.46 13.98 6.59
CA GLU A 180 3.15 14.60 7.73
C GLU A 180 2.33 15.76 8.27
N ILE A 181 2.31 15.97 9.58
CA ILE A 181 1.76 17.18 10.19
C ILE A 181 2.84 18.27 10.12
N LYS A 182 2.74 19.11 9.10
CA LYS A 182 3.69 20.17 8.84
C LYS A 182 3.00 21.34 8.13
N GLU A 183 3.43 22.57 8.43
CA GLU A 183 2.94 23.76 7.77
C GLU A 183 3.10 23.67 6.23
N GLY A 184 2.03 24.01 5.50
CA GLY A 184 1.96 23.91 4.05
C GLY A 184 1.57 22.53 3.49
N LYS A 185 1.37 21.51 4.35
CA LYS A 185 0.82 20.20 3.97
C LYS A 185 -0.71 20.21 4.01
N LEU A 186 -1.33 19.27 3.29
CA LEU A 186 -2.75 19.01 3.42
C LEU A 186 -3.09 18.55 4.84
N ALA A 187 -4.18 19.03 5.37
CA ALA A 187 -4.67 18.62 6.69
C ALA A 187 -5.47 17.31 6.59
N ASP A 188 -4.77 16.22 6.22
CA ASP A 188 -5.24 14.86 6.26
C ASP A 188 -4.77 14.26 7.58
N ILE A 189 -5.64 14.22 8.59
CA ILE A 189 -5.27 13.97 9.98
C ILE A 189 -6.17 12.90 10.58
N VAL A 190 -5.57 11.93 11.24
CA VAL A 190 -6.25 10.93 12.07
C VAL A 190 -6.04 11.31 13.54
N PHE A 191 -7.12 11.40 14.30
CA PHE A 191 -7.10 11.68 15.74
C PHE A 191 -7.28 10.38 16.50
N VAL A 192 -6.34 10.09 17.39
CA VAL A 192 -6.31 8.86 18.20
C VAL A 192 -6.68 9.18 19.63
N ASN A 193 -7.62 8.42 20.22
CA ASN A 193 -7.99 8.53 21.63
C ASN A 193 -6.92 7.88 22.51
N LEU A 194 -6.06 8.68 23.14
CA LEU A 194 -5.02 8.20 24.03
C LEU A 194 -5.53 7.70 25.39
N ASN A 195 -6.81 7.92 25.71
CA ASN A 195 -7.45 7.42 26.94
C ASN A 195 -8.08 6.03 26.75
N ASP A 196 -8.04 5.47 25.54
CA ASP A 196 -8.44 4.09 25.31
C ASP A 196 -7.54 3.12 26.06
N GLU A 197 -8.11 2.04 26.60
CA GLU A 197 -7.37 1.04 27.37
C GLU A 197 -6.18 0.41 26.61
N LYS A 198 -6.28 0.33 25.28
CA LYS A 198 -5.22 -0.19 24.39
C LYS A 198 -4.08 0.80 24.18
N MET A 199 -4.29 2.06 24.53
CA MET A 199 -3.27 3.10 24.45
C MET A 199 -2.60 3.36 25.82
N ILE A 200 -3.00 2.65 26.90
CA ILE A 200 -2.50 2.84 28.26
C ILE A 200 -1.79 1.56 28.75
N PRO A 201 -0.58 1.69 29.36
CA PRO A 201 0.23 2.89 29.55
C PRO A 201 0.87 3.38 28.23
N ASN A 202 1.04 4.68 28.07
CA ASN A 202 1.61 5.25 26.87
C ASN A 202 3.07 5.68 27.06
N TYR A 203 4.00 4.77 26.84
CA TYR A 203 5.45 5.06 26.82
C TYR A 203 5.94 5.40 25.41
N ASN A 204 5.28 4.88 24.37
CA ASN A 204 5.57 5.16 22.97
C ASN A 204 4.28 5.06 22.15
N THR A 205 3.75 6.21 21.79
CA THR A 205 2.45 6.31 21.08
C THR A 205 2.43 5.56 19.76
N ILE A 206 3.51 5.63 18.97
CA ILE A 206 3.59 4.91 17.68
C ILE A 206 3.61 3.40 17.91
N SER A 207 4.36 2.93 18.90
CA SER A 207 4.40 1.52 19.25
C SER A 207 3.02 1.01 19.71
N ASN A 208 2.32 1.77 20.56
CA ASN A 208 0.97 1.41 20.97
C ASN A 208 0.00 1.40 19.80
N LEU A 209 0.08 2.39 18.90
CA LEU A 209 -0.74 2.46 17.71
C LEU A 209 -0.56 1.22 16.80
N ILE A 210 0.68 0.75 16.64
CA ILE A 210 0.99 -0.39 15.77
C ILE A 210 0.63 -1.74 16.43
N TYR A 211 1.00 -1.94 17.70
CA TYR A 211 0.94 -3.28 18.31
C TYR A 211 -0.30 -3.51 19.17
N SER A 212 -0.91 -2.46 19.70
CA SER A 212 -2.00 -2.56 20.67
C SER A 212 -3.33 -2.02 20.16
N ALA A 213 -3.33 -0.88 19.45
CA ALA A 213 -4.55 -0.23 18.99
C ALA A 213 -5.35 -1.05 17.97
N ASP A 214 -6.62 -0.76 17.90
CA ASP A 214 -7.51 -1.14 16.80
C ASP A 214 -8.30 0.09 16.29
N THR A 215 -9.25 -0.12 15.39
CA THR A 215 -10.04 0.96 14.80
C THR A 215 -10.87 1.75 15.82
N LYS A 216 -11.20 1.17 16.99
CA LYS A 216 -11.93 1.87 18.06
C LYS A 216 -11.11 2.97 18.73
N CYS A 217 -9.77 2.88 18.65
CA CYS A 217 -8.90 3.93 19.13
C CYS A 217 -8.93 5.19 18.26
N ILE A 218 -9.50 5.13 17.04
CA ILE A 218 -9.63 6.28 16.15
C ILE A 218 -10.87 7.09 16.54
N ASP A 219 -10.67 8.31 17.01
CA ASP A 219 -11.75 9.22 17.40
C ASP A 219 -12.33 9.98 16.21
N SER A 220 -11.45 10.57 15.40
CA SER A 220 -11.90 11.44 14.29
C SER A 220 -10.93 11.33 13.10
N VAL A 221 -11.45 11.60 11.91
CA VAL A 221 -10.69 11.64 10.66
C VAL A 221 -10.99 12.92 9.91
N MET A 222 -9.94 13.61 9.48
CA MET A 222 -10.00 14.84 8.70
C MET A 222 -9.33 14.63 7.35
N CYS A 223 -9.93 15.12 6.27
CA CYS A 223 -9.35 15.17 4.94
C CYS A 223 -9.39 16.61 4.42
N ASN A 224 -8.24 17.13 4.05
CA ASN A 224 -8.03 18.51 3.61
C ASN A 224 -8.74 19.54 4.52
N GLY A 225 -8.59 19.37 5.84
CA GLY A 225 -9.17 20.27 6.85
C GLY A 225 -10.65 20.09 7.13
N LYS A 226 -11.34 19.13 6.49
CA LYS A 226 -12.75 18.82 6.72
C LYS A 226 -12.88 17.48 7.44
N PHE A 227 -13.63 17.45 8.55
CA PHE A 227 -13.96 16.20 9.22
C PHE A 227 -14.86 15.32 8.34
N LEU A 228 -14.42 14.08 8.12
CA LEU A 228 -15.20 13.01 7.48
C LEU A 228 -15.81 12.08 8.53
N MET A 229 -15.12 11.91 9.65
CA MET A 229 -15.62 11.23 10.84
C MET A 229 -15.30 12.10 12.05
N LYS A 230 -16.21 12.24 12.99
CA LYS A 230 -16.03 13.01 14.23
C LYS A 230 -16.63 12.25 15.41
N HIS A 231 -15.79 11.97 16.44
CA HIS A 231 -16.18 11.17 17.60
C HIS A 231 -16.80 9.83 17.19
N GLN A 232 -16.16 9.14 16.25
CA GLN A 232 -16.60 7.86 15.67
C GLN A 232 -17.94 7.91 14.93
N TYR A 233 -18.47 9.09 14.64
CA TYR A 233 -19.69 9.27 13.85
C TYR A 233 -19.36 9.70 12.42
N VAL A 234 -19.94 9.00 11.45
CA VAL A 234 -19.89 9.31 10.01
C VAL A 234 -21.30 9.68 9.55
N GLU A 235 -21.47 10.87 8.96
CA GLU A 235 -22.75 11.33 8.44
C GLU A 235 -23.25 10.40 7.32
N GLY A 236 -24.49 9.90 7.43
CA GLY A 236 -25.10 9.01 6.45
C GLY A 236 -24.71 7.53 6.56
N GLU A 237 -23.93 7.13 7.58
CA GLU A 237 -23.51 5.74 7.77
C GLU A 237 -24.69 4.76 7.91
N GLU A 238 -25.73 5.16 8.61
CA GLU A 238 -26.93 4.33 8.82
C GLU A 238 -27.60 3.96 7.48
N GLU A 239 -27.74 4.94 6.57
CA GLU A 239 -28.31 4.73 5.24
C GLU A 239 -27.45 3.78 4.41
N ILE A 240 -26.11 3.92 4.47
CA ILE A 240 -25.18 3.03 3.79
C ILE A 240 -25.31 1.59 4.30
N ILE A 241 -25.40 1.41 5.61
CA ILE A 241 -25.59 0.09 6.24
C ILE A 241 -26.91 -0.54 5.81
N GLU A 242 -28.02 0.23 5.81
CA GLU A 242 -29.31 -0.25 5.36
C GLU A 242 -29.30 -0.69 3.88
N ILE A 243 -28.65 0.09 3.01
CA ILE A 243 -28.47 -0.27 1.59
C ILE A 243 -27.68 -1.56 1.48
N ALA A 244 -26.54 -1.68 2.17
CA ALA A 244 -25.68 -2.87 2.11
C ALA A 244 -26.41 -4.13 2.58
N GLN A 245 -27.30 -4.04 3.58
CA GLN A 245 -28.07 -5.18 4.08
C GLN A 245 -29.09 -5.72 3.07
N ARG A 246 -29.48 -4.95 2.06
CA ARG A 246 -30.41 -5.37 1.00
C ARG A 246 -29.76 -6.28 -0.05
N TYR A 247 -28.42 -6.33 -0.08
CA TYR A 247 -27.63 -7.15 -1.01
C TYR A 247 -27.12 -8.47 -0.37
N LYS A 248 -27.97 -9.09 0.46
CA LYS A 248 -27.68 -10.40 1.05
C LYS A 248 -28.00 -11.52 0.08
#